data_1ff673786e3662209b84e48f33c0db26
#
_entry.id   1ff673786e3662209b84e48f33c0db26
#
_cell.length_a   1.000
_cell.length_b   1.000
_cell.length_c   1.000
_cell.angle_alpha   90.00
_cell.angle_beta   90.00
_cell.angle_gamma   90.00
#
_symmetry.space_group_name_H-M   'P 1'
#
loop_
_entity.id
_entity.type
_entity.pdbx_description
1 polymer ?
#
loop_
_entity_poly.entity_id
_entity_poly.type
_entity_poly.pdbx_seq_one_letter_code
_entity_poly.pdbx_strand_id
1 'polypeptide(L)'
;DDAAYCEHLLANYEMEAEKELERSRTFIKLGPMLGLMGTLIPMGPALVGLAQGDISSMAYNMQVAFATTVVGLVIAAVGIITLQVKQRWYAREMNDLEYLYKVISRQTAEKE
;
A
#
# COMPACT_ATOMS: atom_id res chain seq x y z
N ASP A 1 -21.68 -26.07 15.58
CA ASP A 1 -20.48 -25.62 16.21
C ASP A 1 -19.27 -25.61 15.30
N ASP A 2 -19.10 -26.63 14.45
CA ASP A 2 -18.05 -26.59 13.42
C ASP A 2 -18.30 -25.47 12.40
N ALA A 3 -19.55 -25.20 12.06
CA ALA A 3 -19.91 -24.10 11.17
C ALA A 3 -19.57 -22.74 11.79
N ALA A 4 -19.87 -22.56 13.08
CA ALA A 4 -19.53 -21.32 13.80
C ALA A 4 -18.01 -21.12 13.87
N TYR A 5 -17.25 -22.20 14.10
CA TYR A 5 -15.79 -22.15 14.14
C TYR A 5 -15.20 -21.78 12.77
N CYS A 6 -15.74 -22.36 11.70
CA CYS A 6 -15.32 -22.02 10.34
C CYS A 6 -15.61 -20.55 10.00
N GLU A 7 -16.76 -20.03 10.40
CA GLU A 7 -17.09 -18.62 10.21
C GLU A 7 -16.12 -17.71 10.96
N HIS A 8 -15.76 -18.10 12.18
CA HIS A 8 -14.80 -17.34 12.98
C HIS A 8 -13.41 -17.32 12.32
N LEU A 9 -12.96 -18.44 11.79
CA LEU A 9 -11.70 -18.53 11.06
C LEU A 9 -11.70 -17.66 9.80
N LEU A 10 -12.82 -17.68 9.05
CA LEU A 10 -12.97 -16.85 7.85
C LEU A 10 -12.94 -15.36 8.20
N ALA A 11 -13.63 -14.97 9.28
CA ALA A 11 -13.64 -13.59 9.74
C ALA A 11 -12.23 -13.13 10.16
N ASN A 12 -11.48 -13.98 10.87
CA ASN A 12 -10.10 -13.68 11.27
C ASN A 12 -9.19 -13.52 10.05
N TYR A 13 -9.33 -14.39 9.06
CA TYR A 13 -8.55 -14.30 7.81
C TYR A 13 -8.85 -13.00 7.08
N GLU A 14 -10.12 -12.65 6.98
CA GLU A 14 -10.57 -11.40 6.35
C GLU A 14 -9.98 -10.17 7.06
N MET A 15 -9.97 -10.16 8.38
CA MET A 15 -9.38 -9.09 9.17
C MET A 15 -7.87 -8.95 8.94
N GLU A 16 -7.15 -10.07 8.88
CA GLU A 16 -5.72 -10.07 8.59
C GLU A 16 -5.42 -9.56 7.18
N ALA A 17 -6.22 -9.98 6.20
CA ALA A 17 -6.09 -9.52 4.83
C ALA A 17 -6.31 -8.00 4.74
N GLU A 18 -7.32 -7.48 5.42
CA GLU A 18 -7.59 -6.04 5.46
C GLU A 18 -6.44 -5.26 6.09
N LYS A 19 -5.83 -5.76 7.16
CA LYS A 19 -4.68 -5.11 7.79
C LYS A 19 -3.51 -4.96 6.81
N GLU A 20 -3.21 -6.01 6.05
CA GLU A 20 -2.12 -5.96 5.06
C GLU A 20 -2.44 -5.01 3.92
N LEU A 21 -3.69 -4.98 3.47
CA LEU A 21 -4.15 -4.04 2.44
C LEU A 21 -4.07 -2.59 2.94
N GLU A 22 -4.41 -2.35 4.20
CA GLU A 22 -4.30 -1.02 4.80
C GLU A 22 -2.85 -0.55 4.86
N ARG A 23 -1.90 -1.42 5.18
CA ARG A 23 -0.48 -1.09 5.17
C ARG A 23 -0.03 -0.65 3.78
N SER A 24 -0.44 -1.40 2.75
CA SER A 24 -0.13 -1.06 1.36
C SER A 24 -0.74 0.28 0.95
N ARG A 25 -1.97 0.55 1.35
CA ARG A 25 -2.64 1.83 1.10
C ARG A 25 -1.90 2.98 1.79
N THR A 26 -1.40 2.76 3.01
CA THR A 26 -0.62 3.75 3.74
C THR A 26 0.65 4.10 2.98
N PHE A 27 1.39 3.12 2.47
CA PHE A 27 2.58 3.35 1.65
C PHE A 27 2.28 4.13 0.38
N ILE A 28 1.15 3.83 -0.28
CA ILE A 28 0.73 4.55 -1.48
C ILE A 28 0.51 6.03 -1.18
N LYS A 29 -0.11 6.34 -0.04
CA LYS A 29 -0.37 7.71 0.38
C LYS A 29 0.90 8.43 0.85
N LEU A 30 1.77 7.72 1.58
CA LEU A 30 3.00 8.30 2.12
C LEU A 30 4.03 8.60 1.04
N GLY A 31 4.11 7.79 -0.01
CA GLY A 31 5.08 7.98 -1.09
C GLY A 31 5.03 9.39 -1.68
N PRO A 32 3.88 9.84 -2.21
CA PRO A 32 3.74 11.21 -2.72
C PRO A 32 3.96 12.29 -1.66
N MET A 33 3.51 12.06 -0.42
CA MET A 33 3.73 13.02 0.67
C MET A 33 5.20 13.22 0.96
N LEU A 34 5.97 12.12 1.05
CA LEU A 34 7.41 12.19 1.24
C LEU A 34 8.11 12.83 0.05
N GLY A 35 7.62 12.57 -1.18
CA GLY A 35 8.12 13.21 -2.38
C GLY A 35 7.92 14.72 -2.36
N LEU A 36 6.76 15.19 -1.92
CA LEU A 36 6.49 16.62 -1.76
C LEU A 36 7.39 17.25 -0.70
N MET A 37 7.56 16.60 0.45
CA MET A 37 8.50 17.08 1.47
C MET A 37 9.92 17.13 0.92
N GLY A 38 10.32 16.14 0.14
CA GLY A 38 11.62 16.10 -0.51
C GLY A 38 11.85 17.21 -1.53
N THR A 39 10.81 17.79 -2.10
CA THR A 39 10.93 18.96 -2.98
C THR A 39 10.93 20.26 -2.20
N LEU A 40 10.06 20.37 -1.20
CA LEU A 40 9.89 21.61 -0.42
C LEU A 40 11.12 21.91 0.45
N ILE A 41 11.73 20.92 1.04
CA ILE A 41 12.90 21.10 1.91
C ILE A 41 14.09 21.68 1.13
N PRO A 42 14.52 21.16 -0.03
CA PRO A 42 15.59 21.75 -0.79
C PRO A 42 15.26 23.09 -1.46
N MET A 43 13.97 23.37 -1.66
CA MET A 43 13.54 24.62 -2.31
C MET A 43 13.89 25.86 -1.49
N GLY A 44 13.86 25.78 -0.14
CA GLY A 44 14.25 26.90 0.71
C GLY A 44 15.68 27.37 0.41
N PRO A 45 16.70 26.49 0.56
CA PRO A 45 18.07 26.83 0.19
C PRO A 45 18.25 27.21 -1.27
N ALA A 46 17.50 26.60 -2.20
CA ALA A 46 17.56 26.94 -3.61
C ALA A 46 17.15 28.39 -3.87
N LEU A 47 16.08 28.86 -3.21
CA LEU A 47 15.62 30.24 -3.33
C LEU A 47 16.61 31.24 -2.70
N VAL A 48 17.25 30.88 -1.59
CA VAL A 48 18.29 31.69 -0.97
C VAL A 48 19.48 31.79 -1.91
N GLY A 49 19.91 30.69 -2.52
CA GLY A 49 21.00 30.68 -3.51
C GLY A 49 20.69 31.58 -4.70
N LEU A 50 19.46 31.52 -5.22
CA LEU A 50 19.01 32.37 -6.31
C LEU A 50 19.07 33.86 -5.92
N ALA A 51 18.60 34.19 -4.73
CA ALA A 51 18.59 35.58 -4.24
C ALA A 51 20.02 36.13 -4.05
N GLN A 52 20.97 35.27 -3.73
CA GLN A 52 22.38 35.64 -3.57
C GLN A 52 23.18 35.56 -4.87
N GLY A 53 22.59 35.15 -5.96
CA GLY A 53 23.25 34.97 -7.23
C GLY A 53 24.10 33.69 -7.32
N ASP A 54 23.95 32.76 -6.37
CA ASP A 54 24.68 31.50 -6.36
C ASP A 54 23.86 30.42 -7.10
N ILE A 55 24.06 30.42 -8.43
CA ILE A 55 23.29 29.51 -9.32
C ILE A 55 23.72 28.05 -9.11
N SER A 56 24.97 27.79 -8.76
CA SER A 56 25.48 26.44 -8.49
C SER A 56 24.78 25.80 -7.31
N SER A 57 24.60 26.54 -6.22
CA SER A 57 23.90 26.07 -5.03
C SER A 57 22.41 25.81 -5.33
N MET A 58 21.78 26.72 -6.07
CA MET A 58 20.39 26.56 -6.52
C MET A 58 20.23 25.30 -7.36
N ALA A 59 21.10 25.09 -8.33
CA ALA A 59 21.04 23.94 -9.23
C ALA A 59 21.21 22.62 -8.47
N TYR A 60 22.13 22.57 -7.51
CA TYR A 60 22.34 21.39 -6.68
C TYR A 60 21.09 21.04 -5.87
N ASN A 61 20.48 22.03 -5.21
CA ASN A 61 19.29 21.83 -4.41
C ASN A 61 18.09 21.40 -5.26
N MET A 62 17.98 21.93 -6.48
CA MET A 62 16.94 21.51 -7.43
C MET A 62 17.14 20.07 -7.89
N GLN A 63 18.39 19.64 -8.10
CA GLN A 63 18.70 18.24 -8.41
C GLN A 63 18.24 17.30 -7.29
N VAL A 64 18.51 17.65 -6.04
CA VAL A 64 18.07 16.88 -4.88
C VAL A 64 16.56 16.80 -4.84
N ALA A 65 15.86 17.91 -5.10
CA ALA A 65 14.41 17.96 -5.13
C ALA A 65 13.83 17.02 -6.18
N PHE A 66 14.37 17.02 -7.40
CA PHE A 66 13.91 16.14 -8.46
C PHE A 66 14.18 14.67 -8.15
N ALA A 67 15.35 14.34 -7.61
CA ALA A 67 15.70 12.97 -7.25
C ALA A 67 14.75 12.41 -6.17
N THR A 68 14.45 13.19 -5.15
CA THR A 68 13.54 12.75 -4.08
C THR A 68 12.11 12.57 -4.58
N THR A 69 11.65 13.41 -5.51
CA THR A 69 10.34 13.26 -6.15
C THR A 69 10.25 11.95 -6.91
N VAL A 70 11.28 11.63 -7.70
CA VAL A 70 11.32 10.37 -8.47
C VAL A 70 11.29 9.17 -7.54
N VAL A 71 12.07 9.19 -6.46
CA VAL A 71 12.09 8.10 -5.47
C VAL A 71 10.69 7.93 -4.84
N GLY A 72 10.05 9.03 -4.46
CA GLY A 72 8.69 9.00 -3.89
C GLY A 72 7.68 8.40 -4.85
N LEU A 73 7.76 8.75 -6.14
CA LEU A 73 6.87 8.19 -7.17
C LEU A 73 7.12 6.71 -7.41
N VAL A 74 8.38 6.27 -7.38
CA VAL A 74 8.71 4.84 -7.51
C VAL A 74 8.14 4.05 -6.34
N ILE A 75 8.28 4.56 -5.12
CA ILE A 75 7.71 3.93 -3.92
C ILE A 75 6.19 3.81 -4.06
N ALA A 76 5.51 4.87 -4.50
CA ALA A 76 4.07 4.86 -4.71
C ALA A 76 3.67 3.83 -5.79
N ALA A 77 4.41 3.77 -6.89
CA ALA A 77 4.14 2.81 -7.97
C ALA A 77 4.27 1.36 -7.49
N VAL A 78 5.34 1.06 -6.75
CA VAL A 78 5.56 -0.28 -6.18
C VAL A 78 4.43 -0.61 -5.21
N GLY A 79 4.01 0.36 -4.38
CA GLY A 79 2.91 0.19 -3.44
C GLY A 79 1.60 -0.13 -4.14
N ILE A 80 1.28 0.55 -5.23
CA ILE A 80 0.06 0.31 -6.01
C ILE A 80 0.07 -1.08 -6.62
N ILE A 81 1.18 -1.49 -7.23
CA ILE A 81 1.31 -2.82 -7.84
C ILE A 81 1.17 -3.90 -6.77
N THR A 82 1.84 -3.75 -5.63
CA THR A 82 1.77 -4.68 -4.52
C THR A 82 0.33 -4.80 -3.99
N LEU A 83 -0.36 -3.67 -3.84
CA LEU A 83 -1.75 -3.65 -3.38
C LEU A 83 -2.66 -4.41 -4.35
N GLN A 84 -2.53 -4.18 -5.66
CA GLN A 84 -3.35 -4.85 -6.67
C GLN A 84 -3.14 -6.36 -6.66
N VAL A 85 -1.88 -6.81 -6.56
CA VAL A 85 -1.55 -8.24 -6.50
C VAL A 85 -2.13 -8.87 -5.24
N LYS A 86 -1.95 -8.24 -4.08
CA LYS A 86 -2.47 -8.74 -2.80
C LYS A 86 -4.00 -8.80 -2.80
N GLN A 87 -4.67 -7.78 -3.30
CA GLN A 87 -6.13 -7.77 -3.39
C GLN A 87 -6.65 -8.93 -4.24
N ARG A 88 -5.96 -9.21 -5.36
CA ARG A 88 -6.34 -10.31 -6.25
C ARG A 88 -6.15 -11.66 -5.56
N TRP A 89 -5.02 -11.85 -4.86
CA TRP A 89 -4.74 -13.08 -4.14
C TRP A 89 -5.74 -13.32 -3.00
N TYR A 90 -6.00 -12.31 -2.19
CA TYR A 90 -6.94 -12.42 -1.07
C TYR A 90 -8.36 -12.67 -1.55
N ALA A 91 -8.78 -12.03 -2.63
CA ALA A 91 -10.10 -12.26 -3.21
C ALA A 91 -10.24 -13.72 -3.69
N ARG A 92 -9.21 -14.26 -4.34
CA ARG A 92 -9.19 -15.65 -4.79
C ARG A 92 -9.21 -16.62 -3.62
N GLU A 93 -8.39 -16.40 -2.61
CA GLU A 93 -8.33 -17.26 -1.42
C GLU A 93 -9.65 -17.22 -0.64
N MET A 94 -10.24 -16.06 -0.47
CA MET A 94 -11.55 -15.92 0.19
C MET A 94 -12.65 -16.65 -0.58
N ASN A 95 -12.63 -16.56 -1.90
CA ASN A 95 -13.58 -17.27 -2.74
C ASN A 95 -13.43 -18.78 -2.59
N ASP A 96 -12.20 -19.28 -2.59
CA ASP A 96 -11.91 -20.70 -2.39
C ASP A 96 -12.35 -21.18 -1.01
N LEU A 97 -12.09 -20.38 0.04
CA LEU A 97 -12.50 -20.70 1.40
C LEU A 97 -14.00 -20.73 1.55
N GLU A 98 -14.72 -19.79 0.95
CA GLU A 98 -16.17 -19.76 0.95
C GLU A 98 -16.75 -20.99 0.25
N TYR A 99 -16.15 -21.38 -0.87
CA TYR A 99 -16.56 -22.58 -1.59
C TYR A 99 -16.41 -23.84 -0.73
N LEU A 100 -15.27 -23.99 -0.08
CA LEU A 100 -15.01 -25.11 0.84
C LEU A 100 -15.99 -25.12 2.00
N TYR A 101 -16.28 -23.95 2.57
CA TYR A 101 -17.24 -23.82 3.65
C TYR A 101 -18.64 -24.29 3.22
N LYS A 102 -19.08 -23.89 2.04
CA LYS A 102 -20.38 -24.30 1.48
C LYS A 102 -20.45 -25.79 1.24
N VAL A 103 -19.38 -26.40 0.73
CA VAL A 103 -19.31 -27.86 0.47
C VAL A 103 -19.39 -28.61 1.78
N ILE A 104 -18.62 -28.23 2.80
CA ILE A 104 -18.62 -28.86 4.12
C ILE A 104 -20.00 -28.72 4.78
N SER A 105 -20.59 -27.55 4.72
CA SER A 105 -21.91 -27.28 5.28
C SER A 105 -22.99 -28.15 4.63
N ARG A 106 -22.92 -28.31 3.31
CA ARG A 106 -23.85 -29.17 2.56
C ARG A 106 -23.69 -30.64 2.94
N GLN A 107 -22.45 -31.14 3.06
CA GLN A 107 -22.19 -32.51 3.49
C GLN A 107 -22.70 -32.79 4.89
N THR A 108 -22.52 -31.85 5.80
CA THR A 108 -23.02 -31.97 7.18
C THR A 108 -24.56 -32.00 7.21
N ALA A 109 -25.23 -31.20 6.38
CA ALA A 109 -26.67 -31.19 6.26
C ALA A 109 -27.22 -32.51 5.69
N GLU A 110 -26.49 -33.10 4.72
CA GLU A 110 -26.89 -34.39 4.13
C GLU A 110 -26.77 -35.55 5.10
N LYS A 111 -25.80 -35.49 6.03
CA LYS A 111 -25.62 -36.53 7.05
C LYS A 111 -26.66 -36.52 8.15
N GLU A 112 -27.32 -35.40 8.32
CA GLU A 112 -28.46 -35.28 9.26
C GLU A 112 -29.78 -35.60 8.57
#